data_b9327e72a13849877db4ad61f8d81ae6
#
_entry.id   b9327e72a13849877db4ad61f8d81ae6
#
_cell.length_a   1.000
_cell.length_b   1.000
_cell.length_c   1.000
_cell.angle_alpha   90.00
_cell.angle_beta   90.00
_cell.angle_gamma   90.00
#
_symmetry.space_group_name_H-M   'P 1'
#
loop_
_entity.id
_entity.type
_entity.pdbx_description
1 polymer ?
#
loop_
_entity_poly.entity_id
_entity_poly.type
_entity_poly.pdbx_seq_one_letter_code
_entity_poly.pdbx_strand_id
1 'polypeptide(L)' 'MKKILVGISGASGAPIAIRLLKRLREMADVETHLIMTKGAELTIVQETDCTVEQVKALAD' A
#
# COMPACT_ATOMS: atom_id res chain seq x y z
N MET A 1 -7.88 -2.03 18.91
CA MET A 1 -7.42 -2.08 17.50
C MET A 1 -6.52 -0.90 17.20
N LYS A 2 -5.37 -1.16 16.66
CA LYS A 2 -4.42 -0.11 16.27
C LYS A 2 -4.72 0.35 14.85
N LYS A 3 -4.69 1.66 14.64
CA LYS A 3 -4.84 2.24 13.30
C LYS A 3 -3.47 2.68 12.81
N ILE A 4 -3.12 2.24 11.60
CA ILE A 4 -1.85 2.57 10.97
C ILE A 4 -2.12 3.26 9.64
N LEU A 5 -1.51 4.42 9.45
CA LEU A 5 -1.60 5.15 8.21
C LEU A 5 -0.35 4.88 7.37
N VAL A 6 -0.54 4.37 6.16
CA VAL A 6 0.56 4.11 5.22
C VAL A 6 0.45 5.08 4.07
N GLY A 7 1.48 5.90 3.89
CA GLY A 7 1.55 6.83 2.77
C GLY A 7 2.54 6.35 1.73
N ILE A 8 2.13 6.33 0.47
CA ILE A 8 3.01 6.00 -0.66
C ILE A 8 3.12 7.22 -1.54
N SER A 9 4.32 7.74 -1.68
CA SER A 9 4.63 8.82 -2.62
C SER A 9 5.37 8.28 -3.83
N GLY A 10 5.42 9.06 -4.90
CA GLY A 10 5.81 8.63 -6.23
C GLY A 10 7.26 8.25 -6.46
N ALA A 11 7.90 7.58 -5.53
CA ALA A 11 9.27 7.15 -5.69
C ALA A 11 9.35 5.62 -5.77
N SER A 12 10.56 5.09 -5.70
CA SER A 12 10.85 3.68 -5.86
C SER A 12 10.40 2.79 -4.68
N GLY A 13 9.63 3.33 -3.73
CA GLY A 13 9.23 2.60 -2.53
C GLY A 13 7.98 1.73 -2.66
N ALA A 14 7.33 1.72 -3.83
CA ALA A 14 6.06 1.00 -3.99
C ALA A 14 6.15 -0.50 -3.68
N PRO A 15 7.16 -1.24 -4.14
CA PRO A 15 7.26 -2.66 -3.79
C PRO A 15 7.40 -2.90 -2.29
N ILE A 16 8.15 -2.04 -1.60
CA ILE A 16 8.33 -2.13 -0.16
C ILE A 16 7.02 -1.87 0.57
N ALA A 17 6.28 -0.83 0.12
CA ALA A 17 5.00 -0.48 0.71
C ALA A 17 3.96 -1.60 0.53
N ILE A 18 3.95 -2.25 -0.63
CA ILE A 18 3.06 -3.39 -0.89
C ILE A 18 3.38 -4.54 0.07
N ARG A 19 4.65 -4.83 0.28
CA ARG A 19 5.06 -5.88 1.22
C ARG A 19 4.65 -5.53 2.65
N LEU A 20 4.80 -4.27 3.04
CA LEU A 20 4.36 -3.80 4.34
C LEU A 20 2.85 -3.96 4.52
N LEU A 21 2.06 -3.58 3.53
CA LEU A 21 0.61 -3.72 3.58
C LEU A 21 0.20 -5.18 3.73
N LYS A 22 0.86 -6.08 3.02
CA LYS A 22 0.58 -7.52 3.14
C LYS A 22 0.86 -8.03 4.54
N ARG A 23 1.95 -7.58 5.15
CA ARG A 23 2.30 -7.97 6.52
C ARG A 23 1.29 -7.42 7.52
N LEU A 24 0.88 -6.16 7.36
CA LEU A 24 -0.10 -5.55 8.25
C LEU A 24 -1.46 -6.23 8.14
N ARG A 25 -1.84 -6.69 6.95
CA ARG A 25 -3.10 -7.39 6.75
C ARG A 25 -3.17 -8.71 7.53
N GLU A 26 -2.03 -9.34 7.79
CA GLU A 26 -1.96 -10.57 8.57
C GLU A 26 -2.14 -10.33 10.07
N MET A 27 -2.09 -9.09 10.52
CA MET A 27 -2.25 -8.74 11.93
C MET A 27 -3.73 -8.48 12.25
N ALA A 28 -4.31 -9.29 13.14
CA ALA A 28 -5.74 -9.26 13.42
C ALA A 28 -6.22 -7.99 14.14
N ASP A 29 -5.33 -7.32 14.88
CA ASP A 29 -5.67 -6.16 15.70
C ASP A 29 -5.22 -4.83 15.08
N VAL A 30 -4.93 -4.82 13.79
CA VAL A 30 -4.45 -3.63 13.08
C VAL A 30 -5.42 -3.25 11.98
N GLU A 31 -5.80 -1.97 11.94
CA GLU A 31 -6.56 -1.39 10.85
C GLU A 31 -5.62 -0.49 10.04
N THR A 32 -5.51 -0.73 8.75
CA THR A 32 -4.59 -0.02 7.87
C THR A 32 -5.33 0.96 6.99
N HIS A 33 -4.86 2.21 6.95
CA HIS A 33 -5.38 3.24 6.07
C HIS A 33 -4.30 3.62 5.08
N LEU A 34 -4.65 3.64 3.80
CA LEU A 34 -3.68 3.86 2.72
C LEU A 34 -3.95 5.20 2.03
N ILE A 35 -2.89 5.99 1.86
CA ILE A 35 -2.91 7.21 1.07
C ILE A 35 -1.84 7.08 -0.01
N MET A 36 -2.22 7.33 -1.27
CA MET A 36 -1.30 7.31 -2.39
C MET A 36 -1.38 8.59 -3.19
N THR A 37 -0.22 9.10 -3.61
CA THR A 37 -0.16 10.19 -4.58
C THR A 37 -0.37 9.65 -5.99
N LYS A 38 -0.66 10.53 -6.96
CA LYS A 38 -0.77 10.13 -8.37
C LYS A 38 0.51 9.52 -8.88
N GLY A 39 1.66 10.08 -8.47
CA GLY A 39 2.96 9.51 -8.83
C GLY A 39 3.14 8.08 -8.32
N ALA A 40 2.67 7.82 -7.10
CA ALA A 40 2.71 6.48 -6.54
C ALA A 40 1.86 5.50 -7.34
N GLU A 41 0.66 5.92 -7.77
CA GLU A 41 -0.21 5.09 -8.59
C GLU A 41 0.45 4.71 -9.91
N LEU A 42 1.12 5.67 -10.57
CA LEU A 42 1.85 5.40 -11.80
C LEU A 42 3.02 4.44 -11.56
N THR A 43 3.75 4.62 -10.48
CA THR A 43 4.86 3.75 -10.12
C THR A 43 4.41 2.31 -9.89
N ILE A 44 3.29 2.13 -9.22
CA ILE A 44 2.73 0.79 -8.99
C ILE A 44 2.44 0.09 -10.31
N VAL A 45 1.80 0.78 -11.24
CA VAL A 45 1.46 0.21 -12.54
C VAL A 45 2.72 -0.12 -13.36
N GLN A 46 3.74 0.74 -13.31
CA GLN A 46 4.94 0.58 -14.13
C GLN A 46 5.96 -0.39 -13.55
N GLU A 47 6.10 -0.45 -12.24
CA GLU A 47 7.19 -1.18 -11.59
C GLU A 47 6.75 -2.44 -10.85
N THR A 48 5.44 -2.67 -10.73
CA THR A 48 4.94 -3.87 -10.08
C THR A 48 3.90 -4.57 -10.96
N ASP A 49 3.64 -5.83 -10.67
CA ASP A 49 2.58 -6.58 -11.35
C ASP A 49 1.20 -6.32 -10.75
N CYS A 50 1.12 -5.42 -9.78
CA CYS A 50 -0.12 -5.11 -9.09
C CYS A 50 -0.83 -3.93 -9.76
N THR A 51 -2.17 -3.95 -9.74
CA THR A 51 -2.96 -2.77 -10.08
C THR A 51 -3.15 -1.89 -8.86
N VAL A 52 -3.57 -0.63 -9.09
CA VAL A 52 -3.87 0.28 -7.99
C VAL A 52 -4.99 -0.29 -7.11
N GLU A 53 -6.01 -0.89 -7.72
CA GLU A 53 -7.11 -1.51 -6.98
C GLU A 53 -6.63 -2.66 -6.10
N GLN A 54 -5.71 -3.48 -6.60
CA GLN A 54 -5.15 -4.57 -5.82
C GLN A 54 -4.41 -4.06 -4.59
N VAL A 55 -3.65 -2.98 -4.74
CA VAL A 55 -2.92 -2.38 -3.62
C VAL A 55 -3.89 -1.78 -2.61
N LYS A 56 -4.91 -1.07 -3.08
CA LYS A 56 -5.94 -0.51 -2.19
C LYS A 56 -6.68 -1.60 -1.42
N ALA A 57 -6.89 -2.75 -2.02
CA ALA A 57 -7.58 -3.86 -1.38
C ALA A 57 -6.76 -4.47 -0.23
N LEU A 58 -5.46 -4.23 -0.16
CA LEU A 58 -4.61 -4.69 0.94
C LEU A 58 -4.82 -3.85 2.21
N ALA A 59 -5.35 -2.64 2.08
CA ALA A 59 -5.68 -1.78 3.21
C ALA A 59 -7.15 -1.97 3.62
N ASP A 60 -7.47 -1.51 4.78
CA ASP A 60 -8.85 -1.56 5.28
C ASP A 60 -9.72 -0.42 4.75
#